data_36d8ce1fceb7bafedb88440415678eed
#
_entry.id   36d8ce1fceb7bafedb88440415678eed
#
_cell.length_a   1.000
_cell.length_b   1.000
_cell.length_c   1.000
_cell.angle_alpha   90.00
_cell.angle_beta   90.00
_cell.angle_gamma   90.00
#
_symmetry.space_group_name_H-M   'P 1'
#
loop_
_entity.id
_entity.type
_entity.pdbx_description
1 polymer ?
#
loop_
_entity_poly.entity_id
_entity_poly.type
_entity_poly.pdbx_seq_one_letter_code
_entity_poly.pdbx_strand_id
1 'polypeptide(L)'
;MVESRRRQPGIRGTTVRFYSDVIFPRLCDFLLNRPLVARHRQQLLATVCGEVLEVGFGTGLNLPYYPAQVRRIITVDPNPGMHRLAQRRVRRSKIEVDQRVLNGERLPFESDHFDCAVSTFCLCSIEKVDQALGEVYRVLKPGGRFLFLEHGLSPEPSVQKWQRRLNWLEMRLADGCRLDRNMKELVAAQPFSSVEVEEFYLECTPKTHGYLYRGMAVK
;
A
#
# COMPACT_ATOMS: atom_id res chain seq x y z
N MET A 1 -25.26 -6.04 -39.31
CA MET A 1 -23.89 -6.57 -39.19
C MET A 1 -22.97 -5.37 -39.07
N VAL A 2 -22.62 -4.96 -37.85
CA VAL A 2 -21.70 -3.82 -37.56
C VAL A 2 -20.44 -4.42 -36.94
N GLU A 3 -19.37 -4.43 -37.72
CA GLU A 3 -18.06 -4.88 -37.32
C GLU A 3 -17.48 -3.93 -36.28
N SER A 4 -17.29 -4.40 -35.04
CA SER A 4 -16.59 -3.69 -33.99
C SER A 4 -15.10 -3.70 -34.29
N ARG A 5 -14.57 -2.61 -34.84
CA ARG A 5 -13.14 -2.39 -34.96
C ARG A 5 -12.51 -2.35 -33.55
N ARG A 6 -11.82 -3.41 -33.14
CA ARG A 6 -10.92 -3.43 -32.01
C ARG A 6 -9.81 -2.42 -32.28
N ARG A 7 -9.77 -1.32 -31.52
CA ARG A 7 -8.63 -0.40 -31.52
C ARG A 7 -7.42 -1.15 -30.98
N GLN A 8 -6.40 -1.33 -31.80
CA GLN A 8 -5.09 -1.80 -31.36
C GLN A 8 -4.50 -0.78 -30.37
N PRO A 9 -3.90 -1.21 -29.23
CA PRO A 9 -3.24 -0.28 -28.31
C PRO A 9 -2.03 0.32 -29.02
N GLY A 10 -2.04 1.64 -29.19
CA GLY A 10 -0.94 2.38 -29.82
C GLY A 10 0.36 2.24 -29.02
N ILE A 11 1.51 2.42 -29.68
CA ILE A 11 2.88 2.31 -29.16
C ILE A 11 3.08 3.02 -27.81
N ARG A 12 2.40 4.12 -27.55
CA ARG A 12 2.41 4.83 -26.25
C ARG A 12 1.85 4.01 -25.10
N GLY A 13 0.83 3.20 -25.32
CA GLY A 13 0.26 2.33 -24.28
C GLY A 13 1.20 1.18 -23.89
N THR A 14 2.02 0.69 -24.82
CA THR A 14 2.98 -0.39 -24.58
C THR A 14 4.17 0.07 -23.73
N THR A 15 4.68 1.29 -23.97
CA THR A 15 5.81 1.85 -23.21
C THR A 15 5.42 2.17 -21.75
N VAL A 16 4.22 2.71 -21.53
CA VAL A 16 3.69 2.99 -20.18
C VAL A 16 3.50 1.67 -19.40
N ARG A 17 2.96 0.65 -20.04
CA ARG A 17 2.82 -0.69 -19.43
C ARG A 17 4.17 -1.31 -19.09
N PHE A 18 5.17 -1.21 -19.98
CA PHE A 18 6.50 -1.75 -19.71
C PHE A 18 7.14 -1.06 -18.50
N TYR A 19 7.02 0.26 -18.38
CA TYR A 19 7.50 0.99 -17.19
C TYR A 19 6.81 0.50 -15.92
N SER A 20 5.49 0.53 -15.87
CA SER A 20 4.69 0.15 -14.70
C SER A 20 4.88 -1.33 -14.33
N ASP A 21 4.97 -2.23 -15.31
CA ASP A 21 5.03 -3.68 -15.05
C ASP A 21 6.44 -4.23 -14.84
N VAL A 22 7.49 -3.50 -15.25
CA VAL A 22 8.86 -4.03 -15.24
C VAL A 22 9.85 -3.14 -14.49
N ILE A 23 9.88 -1.84 -14.80
CA ILE A 23 10.87 -0.91 -14.23
C ILE A 23 10.45 -0.47 -12.82
N PHE A 24 9.24 0.06 -12.70
CA PHE A 24 8.72 0.60 -11.45
C PHE A 24 8.74 -0.42 -10.28
N PRO A 25 8.31 -1.69 -10.45
CA PRO A 25 8.40 -2.67 -9.37
C PRO A 25 9.83 -2.92 -8.87
N ARG A 26 10.84 -2.92 -9.77
CA ARG A 26 12.24 -3.07 -9.37
C ARG A 26 12.77 -1.84 -8.64
N LEU A 27 12.37 -0.66 -9.08
CA LEU A 27 12.73 0.59 -8.43
C LEU A 27 12.13 0.67 -7.02
N CYS A 28 10.86 0.34 -6.87
CA CYS A 28 10.20 0.24 -5.56
C CYS A 28 10.88 -0.78 -4.65
N ASP A 29 11.20 -1.97 -5.18
CA ASP A 29 11.90 -2.99 -4.41
C ASP A 29 13.25 -2.48 -3.89
N PHE A 30 14.01 -1.81 -4.72
CA PHE A 30 15.32 -1.25 -4.35
C PHE A 30 15.18 -0.11 -3.32
N LEU A 31 14.27 0.84 -3.54
CA LEU A 31 14.10 2.02 -2.68
C LEU A 31 13.50 1.68 -1.31
N LEU A 32 12.56 0.73 -1.26
CA LEU A 32 11.81 0.37 -0.06
C LEU A 32 12.40 -0.81 0.72
N ASN A 33 13.38 -1.53 0.14
CA ASN A 33 14.11 -2.61 0.80
C ASN A 33 15.36 -2.10 1.56
N ARG A 34 15.24 -0.96 2.23
CA ARG A 34 16.32 -0.35 3.01
C ARG A 34 16.19 -0.73 4.49
N PRO A 35 17.32 -0.92 5.22
CA PRO A 35 17.27 -1.29 6.65
C PRO A 35 16.43 -0.35 7.52
N LEU A 36 16.45 0.95 7.24
CA LEU A 36 15.63 1.93 7.96
C LEU A 36 14.13 1.67 7.77
N VAL A 37 13.68 1.41 6.55
CA VAL A 37 12.27 1.08 6.26
C VAL A 37 11.91 -0.29 6.86
N ALA A 38 12.82 -1.26 6.79
CA ALA A 38 12.65 -2.59 7.35
C ALA A 38 12.37 -2.55 8.86
N ARG A 39 13.08 -1.69 9.62
CA ARG A 39 12.84 -1.49 11.06
C ARG A 39 11.39 -1.03 11.32
N HIS A 40 10.87 -0.06 10.57
CA HIS A 40 9.50 0.41 10.73
C HIS A 40 8.46 -0.64 10.35
N ARG A 41 8.73 -1.45 9.29
CA ARG A 41 7.88 -2.61 8.95
C ARG A 41 7.83 -3.63 10.07
N GLN A 42 8.99 -3.99 10.64
CA GLN A 42 9.08 -4.94 11.75
C GLN A 42 8.30 -4.45 12.97
N GLN A 43 8.42 -3.18 13.33
CA GLN A 43 7.68 -2.58 14.44
C GLN A 43 6.17 -2.58 14.18
N LEU A 44 5.75 -2.18 12.97
CA LEU A 44 4.34 -2.17 12.58
C LEU A 44 3.72 -3.56 12.67
N LEU A 45 4.39 -4.56 12.11
CA LEU A 45 3.85 -5.90 11.95
C LEU A 45 3.94 -6.78 13.21
N ALA A 46 4.67 -6.33 14.23
CA ALA A 46 4.94 -7.13 15.44
C ALA A 46 3.67 -7.65 16.15
N THR A 47 2.56 -6.93 16.02
CA THR A 47 1.30 -7.27 16.67
C THR A 47 0.26 -7.90 15.73
N VAL A 48 0.58 -8.10 14.47
CA VAL A 48 -0.34 -8.69 13.48
C VAL A 48 -0.55 -10.18 13.78
N CYS A 49 -1.79 -10.65 13.68
CA CYS A 49 -2.14 -12.04 13.93
C CYS A 49 -3.36 -12.49 13.13
N GLY A 50 -3.59 -13.80 13.10
CA GLY A 50 -4.79 -14.38 12.49
C GLY A 50 -4.77 -14.43 10.98
N GLU A 51 -5.92 -14.16 10.36
CA GLU A 51 -6.10 -14.04 8.93
C GLU A 51 -5.97 -12.59 8.51
N VAL A 52 -5.06 -12.30 7.60
CA VAL A 52 -4.60 -10.95 7.27
C VAL A 52 -4.96 -10.58 5.84
N LEU A 53 -5.51 -9.38 5.65
CA LEU A 53 -5.58 -8.73 4.34
C LEU A 53 -4.39 -7.77 4.20
N GLU A 54 -3.58 -7.90 3.16
CA GLU A 54 -2.56 -6.92 2.81
C GLU A 54 -2.97 -6.16 1.55
N VAL A 55 -3.22 -4.86 1.69
CA VAL A 55 -3.57 -3.95 0.58
C VAL A 55 -2.29 -3.29 0.07
N GLY A 56 -1.99 -3.49 -1.21
CA GLY A 56 -0.73 -3.04 -1.81
C GLY A 56 0.44 -3.93 -1.42
N PHE A 57 0.35 -5.21 -1.76
CA PHE A 57 1.38 -6.21 -1.44
C PHE A 57 2.74 -5.87 -2.02
N GLY A 58 2.74 -5.20 -3.18
CA GLY A 58 3.96 -4.84 -3.88
C GLY A 58 4.83 -6.06 -4.17
N THR A 59 6.11 -5.95 -3.89
CA THR A 59 7.07 -7.03 -4.10
C THR A 59 7.19 -7.99 -2.91
N GLY A 60 6.30 -7.89 -1.89
CA GLY A 60 6.26 -8.77 -0.72
C GLY A 60 7.30 -8.46 0.35
N LEU A 61 7.70 -7.19 0.50
CA LEU A 61 8.71 -6.76 1.46
C LEU A 61 8.28 -6.91 2.93
N ASN A 62 6.99 -7.08 3.20
CA ASN A 62 6.47 -7.32 4.54
C ASN A 62 6.64 -8.78 5.00
N LEU A 63 6.67 -9.74 4.08
CA LEU A 63 6.65 -11.16 4.39
C LEU A 63 7.66 -11.63 5.45
N PRO A 64 8.93 -11.15 5.44
CA PRO A 64 9.91 -11.57 6.45
C PRO A 64 9.61 -11.09 7.86
N TYR A 65 8.70 -10.13 8.03
CA TYR A 65 8.43 -9.44 9.30
C TYR A 65 7.10 -9.85 9.95
N TYR A 66 6.27 -10.65 9.27
CA TYR A 66 5.05 -11.18 9.87
C TYR A 66 5.38 -12.19 10.98
N PRO A 67 4.77 -12.05 12.16
CA PRO A 67 4.98 -12.98 13.26
C PRO A 67 4.32 -14.33 13.02
N ALA A 68 4.74 -15.34 13.80
CA ALA A 68 4.25 -16.72 13.67
C ALA A 68 2.74 -16.89 13.94
N GLN A 69 2.12 -15.89 14.58
CA GLN A 69 0.66 -15.87 14.83
C GLN A 69 -0.17 -15.59 13.59
N VAL A 70 0.45 -15.15 12.49
CA VAL A 70 -0.22 -14.98 11.20
C VAL A 70 -0.39 -16.34 10.56
N ARG A 71 -1.63 -16.73 10.32
CA ARG A 71 -1.98 -18.05 9.75
C ARG A 71 -2.01 -18.01 8.23
N ARG A 72 -2.60 -16.95 7.67
CA ARG A 72 -2.80 -16.76 6.24
C ARG A 72 -2.78 -15.29 5.89
N ILE A 73 -2.26 -14.98 4.72
CA ILE A 73 -2.29 -13.61 4.16
C ILE A 73 -3.01 -13.68 2.80
N ILE A 74 -4.07 -12.90 2.65
CA ILE A 74 -4.67 -12.62 1.35
C ILE A 74 -4.17 -11.25 0.92
N THR A 75 -3.59 -11.17 -0.27
CA THR A 75 -3.00 -9.92 -0.75
C THR A 75 -3.75 -9.39 -1.96
N VAL A 76 -3.90 -8.07 -2.03
CA VAL A 76 -4.47 -7.38 -3.20
C VAL A 76 -3.49 -6.33 -3.71
N ASP A 77 -3.16 -6.41 -4.99
CA ASP A 77 -2.31 -5.45 -5.68
C ASP A 77 -2.69 -5.44 -7.17
N PRO A 78 -3.03 -4.30 -7.77
CA PRO A 78 -3.45 -4.24 -9.17
C PRO A 78 -2.28 -4.42 -10.16
N ASN A 79 -1.02 -4.32 -9.71
CA ASN A 79 0.15 -4.34 -10.59
C ASN A 79 0.71 -5.75 -10.78
N PRO A 80 0.58 -6.36 -11.98
CA PRO A 80 1.07 -7.71 -12.24
C PRO A 80 2.61 -7.82 -12.19
N GLY A 81 3.33 -6.72 -12.36
CA GLY A 81 4.79 -6.68 -12.22
C GLY A 81 5.23 -6.86 -10.78
N MET A 82 4.54 -6.23 -9.84
CA MET A 82 4.73 -6.43 -8.39
C MET A 82 4.51 -7.90 -8.03
N HIS A 83 3.39 -8.47 -8.47
CA HIS A 83 3.05 -9.87 -8.24
C HIS A 83 4.17 -10.82 -8.71
N ARG A 84 4.73 -10.61 -9.90
CA ARG A 84 5.84 -11.45 -10.41
C ARG A 84 7.10 -11.38 -9.55
N LEU A 85 7.48 -10.19 -9.09
CA LEU A 85 8.65 -10.03 -8.21
C LEU A 85 8.43 -10.62 -6.82
N ALA A 86 7.20 -10.54 -6.30
CA ALA A 86 6.83 -11.09 -5.00
C ALA A 86 6.97 -12.62 -4.93
N GLN A 87 6.78 -13.34 -6.05
CA GLN A 87 6.81 -14.82 -6.12
C GLN A 87 8.02 -15.45 -5.43
N ARG A 88 9.21 -14.84 -5.54
CA ARG A 88 10.42 -15.35 -4.89
C ARG A 88 10.30 -15.32 -3.36
N ARG A 89 9.70 -14.26 -2.80
CA ARG A 89 9.48 -14.10 -1.36
C ARG A 89 8.36 -15.01 -0.89
N VAL A 90 7.27 -15.09 -1.66
CA VAL A 90 6.14 -15.99 -1.38
C VAL A 90 6.60 -17.45 -1.28
N ARG A 91 7.39 -17.95 -2.22
CA ARG A 91 7.92 -19.34 -2.19
C ARG A 91 8.82 -19.64 -1.00
N ARG A 92 9.41 -18.62 -0.39
CA ARG A 92 10.28 -18.74 0.80
C ARG A 92 9.52 -18.51 2.10
N SER A 93 8.30 -18.00 2.03
CA SER A 93 7.46 -17.79 3.19
C SER A 93 6.98 -19.11 3.78
N LYS A 94 6.88 -19.16 5.09
CA LYS A 94 6.21 -20.26 5.81
C LYS A 94 4.72 -19.99 6.00
N ILE A 95 4.26 -18.78 5.68
CA ILE A 95 2.87 -18.35 5.78
C ILE A 95 2.19 -18.68 4.45
N GLU A 96 0.97 -19.17 4.49
CA GLU A 96 0.13 -19.31 3.30
C GLU A 96 -0.21 -17.93 2.73
N VAL A 97 0.12 -17.69 1.45
CA VAL A 97 -0.11 -16.40 0.78
C VAL A 97 -0.98 -16.61 -0.45
N ASP A 98 -2.19 -16.05 -0.42
CA ASP A 98 -3.13 -16.00 -1.54
C ASP A 98 -2.99 -14.63 -2.24
N GLN A 99 -2.31 -14.60 -3.37
CA GLN A 99 -2.06 -13.37 -4.12
C GLN A 99 -3.16 -13.10 -5.15
N ARG A 100 -3.80 -11.93 -5.06
CA ARG A 100 -4.86 -11.52 -5.99
C ARG A 100 -4.51 -10.22 -6.70
N VAL A 101 -4.62 -10.21 -8.04
CA VAL A 101 -4.46 -9.00 -8.85
C VAL A 101 -5.79 -8.26 -8.86
N LEU A 102 -6.00 -7.40 -7.87
CA LEU A 102 -7.24 -6.69 -7.62
C LEU A 102 -6.96 -5.25 -7.18
N ASN A 103 -7.91 -4.35 -7.46
CA ASN A 103 -7.91 -3.01 -6.90
C ASN A 103 -8.48 -3.00 -5.47
N GLY A 104 -7.81 -2.33 -4.54
CA GLY A 104 -8.25 -2.20 -3.15
C GLY A 104 -9.53 -1.38 -2.94
N GLU A 105 -9.99 -0.64 -3.96
CA GLU A 105 -11.21 0.17 -3.89
C GLU A 105 -12.51 -0.66 -3.85
N ARG A 106 -12.45 -1.93 -4.23
CA ARG A 106 -13.57 -2.88 -4.15
C ARG A 106 -13.03 -4.27 -3.85
N LEU A 107 -13.27 -4.74 -2.65
CA LEU A 107 -12.77 -6.02 -2.16
C LEU A 107 -13.86 -7.11 -2.28
N PRO A 108 -13.62 -8.22 -3.00
CA PRO A 108 -14.57 -9.30 -3.17
C PRO A 108 -14.58 -10.26 -1.96
N PHE A 109 -14.60 -9.68 -0.76
CA PHE A 109 -14.66 -10.39 0.51
C PHE A 109 -15.91 -10.01 1.27
N GLU A 110 -16.40 -10.91 2.09
CA GLU A 110 -17.50 -10.63 3.01
C GLU A 110 -17.09 -9.63 4.09
N SER A 111 -18.07 -8.98 4.71
CA SER A 111 -17.81 -8.14 5.88
C SER A 111 -17.33 -9.00 7.05
N ASP A 112 -16.56 -8.40 7.95
CA ASP A 112 -16.14 -9.05 9.21
C ASP A 112 -15.34 -10.36 9.00
N HIS A 113 -14.47 -10.38 8.00
CA HIS A 113 -13.72 -11.57 7.60
C HIS A 113 -12.30 -11.62 8.21
N PHE A 114 -11.57 -10.49 8.20
CA PHE A 114 -10.15 -10.46 8.58
C PHE A 114 -9.93 -10.04 10.03
N ASP A 115 -8.94 -10.67 10.68
CA ASP A 115 -8.48 -10.27 12.01
C ASP A 115 -7.63 -9.00 11.95
N CYS A 116 -6.82 -8.86 10.91
CA CYS A 116 -6.01 -7.67 10.66
C CYS A 116 -6.03 -7.28 9.16
N ALA A 117 -5.91 -5.99 8.90
CA ALA A 117 -5.56 -5.45 7.59
C ALA A 117 -4.25 -4.68 7.68
N VAL A 118 -3.44 -4.71 6.63
CA VAL A 118 -2.14 -4.05 6.57
C VAL A 118 -2.02 -3.28 5.26
N SER A 119 -1.46 -2.07 5.31
CA SER A 119 -1.05 -1.30 4.14
C SER A 119 0.32 -0.66 4.37
N THR A 120 1.23 -0.77 3.41
CA THR A 120 2.53 -0.11 3.49
C THR A 120 2.95 0.49 2.16
N PHE A 121 3.09 1.82 2.12
CA PHE A 121 3.44 2.59 0.92
C PHE A 121 2.51 2.31 -0.27
N CYS A 122 1.21 2.20 0.00
CA CYS A 122 0.18 1.90 -0.99
C CYS A 122 -0.95 2.92 -1.02
N LEU A 123 -1.47 3.35 0.14
CA LEU A 123 -2.61 4.29 0.21
C LEU A 123 -2.34 5.59 -0.54
N CYS A 124 -1.07 6.01 -0.62
CA CYS A 124 -0.66 7.19 -1.37
C CYS A 124 -0.98 7.07 -2.88
N SER A 125 -1.02 5.86 -3.44
CA SER A 125 -1.22 5.61 -4.87
C SER A 125 -2.66 5.22 -5.25
N ILE A 126 -3.50 4.87 -4.28
CA ILE A 126 -4.90 4.48 -4.56
C ILE A 126 -5.71 5.73 -4.96
N GLU A 127 -6.38 5.72 -6.11
CA GLU A 127 -7.11 6.88 -6.61
C GLU A 127 -8.24 7.29 -5.66
N LYS A 128 -9.12 6.36 -5.30
CA LYS A 128 -10.25 6.56 -4.39
C LYS A 128 -9.92 6.00 -3.00
N VAL A 129 -8.96 6.62 -2.33
CA VAL A 129 -8.44 6.16 -1.04
C VAL A 129 -9.51 6.04 0.05
N ASP A 130 -10.48 6.96 0.08
CA ASP A 130 -11.59 6.90 1.03
C ASP A 130 -12.45 5.65 0.83
N GLN A 131 -12.71 5.27 -0.43
CA GLN A 131 -13.43 4.05 -0.76
C GLN A 131 -12.63 2.81 -0.35
N ALA A 132 -11.32 2.79 -0.60
CA ALA A 132 -10.45 1.68 -0.19
C ALA A 132 -10.39 1.53 1.34
N LEU A 133 -10.30 2.63 2.08
CA LEU A 133 -10.34 2.62 3.54
C LEU A 133 -11.69 2.15 4.08
N GLY A 134 -12.80 2.55 3.45
CA GLY A 134 -14.14 2.05 3.76
C GLY A 134 -14.27 0.53 3.53
N GLU A 135 -13.67 0.00 2.46
CA GLU A 135 -13.63 -1.44 2.20
C GLU A 135 -12.74 -2.18 3.24
N VAL A 136 -11.58 -1.61 3.60
CA VAL A 136 -10.74 -2.14 4.68
C VAL A 136 -11.53 -2.22 5.99
N TYR A 137 -12.24 -1.14 6.35
CA TYR A 137 -13.11 -1.14 7.53
C TYR A 137 -14.20 -2.22 7.45
N ARG A 138 -14.88 -2.33 6.30
CA ARG A 138 -15.98 -3.28 6.11
C ARG A 138 -15.54 -4.73 6.31
N VAL A 139 -14.38 -5.11 5.75
CA VAL A 139 -13.90 -6.50 5.78
C VAL A 139 -13.20 -6.89 7.07
N LEU A 140 -12.83 -5.93 7.93
CA LEU A 140 -12.29 -6.21 9.27
C LEU A 140 -13.42 -6.69 10.19
N LYS A 141 -13.12 -7.67 11.03
CA LYS A 141 -13.98 -8.12 12.14
C LYS A 141 -14.18 -7.01 13.17
N PRO A 142 -15.27 -7.01 13.96
CA PRO A 142 -15.36 -6.20 15.17
C PRO A 142 -14.14 -6.45 16.06
N GLY A 143 -13.47 -5.36 16.50
CA GLY A 143 -12.20 -5.44 17.21
C GLY A 143 -10.98 -5.78 16.32
N GLY A 144 -11.18 -5.98 15.03
CA GLY A 144 -10.10 -6.16 14.05
C GLY A 144 -9.28 -4.89 13.87
N ARG A 145 -8.02 -5.03 13.46
CA ARG A 145 -7.06 -3.93 13.42
C ARG A 145 -6.57 -3.63 12.01
N PHE A 146 -6.54 -2.34 11.67
CA PHE A 146 -5.88 -1.84 10.48
C PHE A 146 -4.53 -1.22 10.86
N LEU A 147 -3.43 -1.75 10.30
CA LEU A 147 -2.08 -1.27 10.55
C LEU A 147 -1.53 -0.65 9.25
N PHE A 148 -0.93 0.53 9.34
CA PHE A 148 -0.41 1.20 8.15
C PHE A 148 0.93 1.89 8.39
N LEU A 149 1.75 1.92 7.33
CA LEU A 149 3.00 2.69 7.25
C LEU A 149 3.02 3.37 5.89
N GLU A 150 2.77 4.68 5.87
CA GLU A 150 2.58 5.42 4.63
C GLU A 150 3.39 6.71 4.65
N HIS A 151 3.86 7.17 3.50
CA HIS A 151 4.32 8.54 3.41
C HIS A 151 3.15 9.48 3.08
N GLY A 152 3.31 10.77 3.40
CA GLY A 152 2.26 11.73 3.08
C GLY A 152 2.65 13.18 3.38
N LEU A 153 1.63 14.00 3.56
CA LEU A 153 1.77 15.45 3.72
C LEU A 153 2.52 15.79 4.99
N SER A 154 3.61 16.53 4.87
CA SER A 154 4.39 17.05 6.00
C SER A 154 3.62 18.14 6.75
N PRO A 155 3.81 18.33 8.06
CA PRO A 155 3.26 19.47 8.79
C PRO A 155 3.99 20.79 8.49
N GLU A 156 5.19 20.76 7.90
CA GLU A 156 5.99 21.96 7.59
C GLU A 156 5.46 22.66 6.32
N PRO A 157 4.99 23.93 6.38
CA PRO A 157 4.44 24.62 5.22
C PRO A 157 5.41 24.75 4.03
N SER A 158 6.70 24.90 4.32
CA SER A 158 7.76 24.95 3.30
C SER A 158 7.89 23.64 2.54
N VAL A 159 7.81 22.51 3.22
CA VAL A 159 7.85 21.16 2.64
C VAL A 159 6.57 20.88 1.86
N GLN A 160 5.39 21.22 2.42
CA GLN A 160 4.11 21.08 1.72
C GLN A 160 4.08 21.78 0.36
N LYS A 161 4.66 23.01 0.29
CA LYS A 161 4.76 23.75 -0.97
C LYS A 161 5.52 22.96 -2.04
N TRP A 162 6.59 22.29 -1.67
CA TRP A 162 7.36 21.44 -2.57
C TRP A 162 6.64 20.13 -2.88
N GLN A 163 6.02 19.49 -1.91
CA GLN A 163 5.22 18.28 -2.12
C GLN A 163 4.11 18.54 -3.16
N ARG A 164 3.35 19.63 -3.02
CA ARG A 164 2.30 20.01 -3.99
C ARG A 164 2.86 20.29 -5.39
N ARG A 165 4.05 20.92 -5.49
CA ARG A 165 4.70 21.19 -6.78
C ARG A 165 5.21 19.92 -7.46
N LEU A 166 5.73 18.97 -6.69
CA LEU A 166 6.27 17.72 -7.20
C LEU A 166 5.19 16.66 -7.47
N ASN A 167 4.01 16.83 -6.90
CA ASN A 167 2.94 15.82 -6.91
C ASN A 167 2.55 15.35 -8.33
N TRP A 168 2.47 16.28 -9.31
CA TRP A 168 2.16 15.92 -10.70
C TRP A 168 3.22 15.02 -11.35
N LEU A 169 4.49 15.22 -10.98
CA LEU A 169 5.61 14.40 -11.46
C LEU A 169 5.60 13.04 -10.77
N GLU A 170 5.41 13.03 -9.46
CA GLU A 170 5.33 11.82 -8.65
C GLU A 170 4.19 10.91 -9.12
N MET A 171 3.00 11.45 -9.36
CA MET A 171 1.87 10.68 -9.91
C MET A 171 2.20 9.98 -11.23
N ARG A 172 3.09 10.55 -12.05
CA ARG A 172 3.50 9.95 -13.33
C ARG A 172 4.62 8.93 -13.19
N LEU A 173 5.58 9.18 -12.31
CA LEU A 173 6.78 8.36 -12.15
C LEU A 173 6.64 7.26 -11.10
N ALA A 174 5.75 7.44 -10.14
CA ALA A 174 5.54 6.52 -9.02
C ALA A 174 4.13 5.89 -9.02
N ASP A 175 3.65 5.53 -10.21
CA ASP A 175 2.42 4.76 -10.43
C ASP A 175 1.21 5.30 -9.65
N GLY A 176 0.98 6.62 -9.77
CA GLY A 176 -0.14 7.31 -9.13
C GLY A 176 0.13 7.83 -7.71
N CYS A 177 1.33 7.66 -7.18
CA CYS A 177 1.68 8.08 -5.83
C CYS A 177 1.50 9.60 -5.63
N ARG A 178 0.94 9.99 -4.48
CA ARG A 178 0.64 11.38 -4.09
C ARG A 178 1.34 11.73 -2.79
N LEU A 179 2.08 12.85 -2.82
CA LEU A 179 2.83 13.36 -1.68
C LEU A 179 1.98 14.24 -0.72
N ASP A 180 0.78 14.63 -1.17
CA ASP A 180 -0.05 15.65 -0.53
C ASP A 180 -1.23 15.08 0.29
N ARG A 181 -1.19 13.80 0.65
CA ARG A 181 -2.22 13.14 1.47
C ARG A 181 -1.88 13.19 2.95
N ASN A 182 -2.82 13.64 3.76
CA ASN A 182 -2.73 13.50 5.22
C ASN A 182 -3.34 12.13 5.63
N MET A 183 -2.49 11.15 5.86
CA MET A 183 -2.92 9.78 6.16
C MET A 183 -3.69 9.68 7.47
N LYS A 184 -3.33 10.49 8.47
CA LYS A 184 -4.04 10.53 9.74
C LYS A 184 -5.49 10.99 9.58
N GLU A 185 -5.72 12.07 8.84
CA GLU A 185 -7.07 12.57 8.56
C GLU A 185 -7.89 11.57 7.75
N LEU A 186 -7.30 10.95 6.73
CA LEU A 186 -7.98 9.96 5.88
C LEU A 186 -8.44 8.73 6.68
N VAL A 187 -7.59 8.20 7.56
CA VAL A 187 -7.95 7.06 8.40
C VAL A 187 -8.94 7.47 9.48
N ALA A 188 -8.77 8.64 10.13
CA ALA A 188 -9.67 9.15 11.14
C ALA A 188 -11.07 9.52 10.61
N ALA A 189 -11.20 9.75 9.30
CA ALA A 189 -12.49 9.97 8.64
C ALA A 189 -13.34 8.69 8.51
N GLN A 190 -12.75 7.52 8.73
CA GLN A 190 -13.46 6.24 8.73
C GLN A 190 -14.00 5.94 10.14
N PRO A 191 -15.05 5.10 10.26
CA PRO A 191 -15.72 4.86 11.54
C PRO A 191 -14.97 3.91 12.48
N PHE A 192 -13.63 3.96 12.51
CA PHE A 192 -12.82 3.23 13.47
C PHE A 192 -13.08 3.72 14.90
N SER A 193 -13.12 2.80 15.85
CA SER A 193 -13.34 3.12 17.28
C SER A 193 -12.15 3.84 17.93
N SER A 194 -10.94 3.57 17.44
CA SER A 194 -9.71 4.27 17.82
C SER A 194 -8.74 4.36 16.66
N VAL A 195 -7.96 5.43 16.62
CA VAL A 195 -6.92 5.66 15.62
C VAL A 195 -5.69 6.24 16.32
N GLU A 196 -4.61 5.49 16.33
CA GLU A 196 -3.31 5.91 16.87
C GLU A 196 -2.32 6.08 15.73
N VAL A 197 -1.65 7.24 15.64
CA VAL A 197 -0.70 7.55 14.57
C VAL A 197 0.54 8.22 15.14
N GLU A 198 1.67 7.64 14.83
CA GLU A 198 2.99 8.25 15.00
C GLU A 198 3.42 8.88 13.68
N GLU A 199 3.89 10.12 13.76
CA GLU A 199 4.30 10.91 12.62
C GLU A 199 5.79 11.27 12.77
N PHE A 200 6.60 11.01 11.75
CA PHE A 200 8.05 11.24 11.83
C PHE A 200 8.70 11.41 10.46
N TYR A 201 9.89 11.97 10.44
CA TYR A 201 10.75 11.96 9.26
C TYR A 201 11.67 10.74 9.23
N LEU A 202 11.70 10.05 8.11
CA LEU A 202 12.66 8.98 7.86
C LEU A 202 14.04 9.59 7.62
N GLU A 203 15.01 9.16 8.40
CA GLU A 203 16.42 9.60 8.29
C GLU A 203 16.98 9.32 6.88
N CYS A 204 17.93 10.14 6.45
CA CYS A 204 18.59 10.00 5.15
C CYS A 204 17.61 9.97 3.94
N THR A 205 16.47 10.64 4.09
CA THR A 205 15.46 10.73 3.02
C THR A 205 15.08 12.20 2.82
N PRO A 206 14.91 12.69 1.58
CA PRO A 206 14.44 14.05 1.34
C PRO A 206 13.13 14.32 2.08
N LYS A 207 12.98 15.46 2.76
CA LYS A 207 11.80 15.79 3.56
C LYS A 207 10.49 15.69 2.79
N THR A 208 10.51 15.94 1.48
CA THR A 208 9.33 15.85 0.61
C THR A 208 8.77 14.44 0.47
N HIS A 209 9.60 13.40 0.64
CA HIS A 209 9.23 11.99 0.50
C HIS A 209 9.38 11.21 1.82
N GLY A 210 10.10 11.78 2.79
CA GLY A 210 10.48 11.11 4.03
C GLY A 210 9.53 11.34 5.20
N TYR A 211 8.44 12.11 5.06
CA TYR A 211 7.46 12.24 6.14
C TYR A 211 6.53 11.05 6.15
N LEU A 212 6.56 10.29 7.24
CA LEU A 212 5.85 9.02 7.39
C LEU A 212 4.81 9.08 8.49
N TYR A 213 3.76 8.30 8.27
CA TYR A 213 2.69 8.00 9.20
C TYR A 213 2.73 6.50 9.49
N ARG A 214 2.96 6.13 10.74
CA ARG A 214 2.85 4.75 11.20
C ARG A 214 1.70 4.68 12.19
N GLY A 215 0.69 3.89 11.91
CA GLY A 215 -0.49 3.88 12.76
C GLY A 215 -1.22 2.56 12.83
N MET A 216 -2.15 2.52 13.76
CA MET A 216 -3.10 1.45 13.96
C MET A 216 -4.49 2.05 14.21
N ALA A 217 -5.50 1.47 13.57
CA ALA A 217 -6.89 1.78 13.81
C ALA A 217 -7.65 0.50 14.19
N VAL A 218 -8.64 0.60 15.06
CA VAL A 218 -9.45 -0.54 15.55
C VAL A 218 -10.89 -0.36 15.10
N LYS A 219 -11.49 -1.42 14.55
CA LYS A 219 -12.91 -1.45 14.19
C LYS A 219 -13.80 -1.63 15.39
#